data_954b9a7da5244cf58ffc4e2ec18a6315
#
_entry.id   954b9a7da5244cf58ffc4e2ec18a6315
#
_cell.length_a   1.000
_cell.length_b   1.000
_cell.length_c   1.000
_cell.angle_alpha   90.00
_cell.angle_beta   90.00
_cell.angle_gamma   90.00
#
_symmetry.space_group_name_H-M   'P 1'
#
loop_
_entity.id
_entity.type
_entity.pdbx_description
1 polymer ?
#
loop_
_entity_poly.entity_id
_entity_poly.type
_entity_poly.pdbx_seq_one_letter_code
_entity_poly.pdbx_strand_id
1 'polypeptide(L)'
;MKIEFIQARDLPDAWFQCVYNIFDKGYEYTIDRGSFKGQKRIEYEYVVVQITHPGTRPLIPDIPPGCNVPPPTSMEYVEQYLEKLITSRKDVHETYTYGEDLEKQIDEVIRMYREEGLNTNQAYMAVGDASSILLEDPQCLRGIDTRIRYGKLHFMLYFRSWDLWAGFPSNLAGLQLLKEYMGKEIGVEDGEIIASSKGLHIYDYCWELAQTRTGRKK
;
A
#
# COMPACT_ATOMS: atom_id res chain seq x y z
N MET A 1 1.53 -2.19 22.90
CA MET A 1 1.22 -2.12 21.45
C MET A 1 0.64 -3.46 21.01
N LYS A 2 -0.47 -3.40 20.29
CA LYS A 2 -1.07 -4.59 19.68
C LYS A 2 -0.52 -4.80 18.28
N ILE A 3 -0.20 -6.02 17.94
CA ILE A 3 0.24 -6.41 16.59
C ILE A 3 -0.88 -7.26 16.00
N GLU A 4 -1.43 -6.81 14.90
CA GLU A 4 -2.45 -7.56 14.16
C GLU A 4 -1.82 -8.20 12.92
N PHE A 5 -2.12 -9.46 12.71
CA PHE A 5 -1.74 -10.19 11.51
C PHE A 5 -3.00 -10.53 10.71
N ILE A 6 -3.03 -10.11 9.45
CA ILE A 6 -4.14 -10.34 8.52
C ILE A 6 -3.61 -11.17 7.36
N GLN A 7 -4.18 -12.33 7.14
CA GLN A 7 -3.92 -13.13 5.97
C GLN A 7 -5.11 -13.05 5.01
N ALA A 8 -4.85 -12.59 3.81
CA ALA A 8 -5.85 -12.39 2.78
C ALA A 8 -5.48 -13.16 1.51
N ARG A 9 -6.48 -13.48 0.71
CA ARG A 9 -6.29 -14.14 -0.56
C ARG A 9 -5.84 -13.16 -1.63
N ASP A 10 -6.55 -12.04 -1.78
CA ASP A 10 -6.35 -11.03 -2.81
C ASP A 10 -6.48 -9.61 -2.25
N LEU A 11 -6.28 -8.58 -3.08
CA LEU A 11 -6.29 -7.19 -2.63
C LEU A 11 -7.65 -6.73 -2.09
N PRO A 12 -8.79 -7.03 -2.74
CA PRO A 12 -10.12 -6.71 -2.19
C PRO A 12 -10.40 -7.39 -0.85
N ASP A 13 -10.02 -8.65 -0.68
CA ASP A 13 -10.16 -9.39 0.58
C ASP A 13 -9.33 -8.74 1.70
N ALA A 14 -8.09 -8.36 1.41
CA ALA A 14 -7.23 -7.66 2.37
C ALA A 14 -7.85 -6.33 2.82
N TRP A 15 -8.35 -5.54 1.88
CA TRP A 15 -9.04 -4.29 2.19
C TRP A 15 -10.27 -4.52 3.07
N PHE A 16 -11.14 -5.45 2.68
CA PHE A 16 -12.36 -5.75 3.42
C PHE A 16 -12.07 -6.21 4.85
N GLN A 17 -11.13 -7.14 5.04
CA GLN A 17 -10.74 -7.64 6.36
C GLN A 17 -10.18 -6.51 7.23
N CYS A 18 -9.29 -5.66 6.68
CA CYS A 18 -8.73 -4.53 7.41
C CYS A 18 -9.81 -3.53 7.82
N VAL A 19 -10.72 -3.15 6.90
CA VAL A 19 -11.82 -2.21 7.18
C VAL A 19 -12.79 -2.79 8.20
N TYR A 20 -13.10 -4.09 8.09
CA TYR A 20 -14.01 -4.76 9.02
C TYR A 20 -13.45 -4.80 10.44
N ASN A 21 -12.18 -5.16 10.59
CA ASN A 21 -11.57 -5.41 11.89
C ASN A 21 -11.10 -4.14 12.61
N ILE A 22 -10.84 -3.04 11.89
CA ILE A 22 -10.23 -1.85 12.50
C ILE A 22 -11.08 -1.25 13.61
N PHE A 23 -12.41 -1.35 13.52
CA PHE A 23 -13.34 -0.84 14.55
C PHE A 23 -13.26 -1.60 15.87
N ASP A 24 -12.79 -2.85 15.86
CA ASP A 24 -12.62 -3.65 17.09
C ASP A 24 -11.17 -3.65 17.58
N LYS A 25 -10.22 -3.50 16.66
CA LYS A 25 -8.80 -3.70 16.91
C LYS A 25 -8.00 -2.41 16.98
N GLY A 26 -8.54 -1.34 16.36
CA GLY A 26 -7.87 -0.05 16.24
C GLY A 26 -7.93 0.77 17.52
N TYR A 27 -7.03 1.74 17.59
CA TYR A 27 -6.96 2.76 18.63
C TYR A 27 -7.44 4.10 18.06
N GLU A 28 -8.44 4.71 18.71
CA GLU A 28 -8.99 6.01 18.32
C GLU A 28 -8.22 7.15 19.00
N TYR A 29 -7.86 8.19 18.23
CA TYR A 29 -7.23 9.38 18.75
C TYR A 29 -7.40 10.59 17.82
N THR A 30 -7.08 11.77 18.36
CA THR A 30 -7.02 13.03 17.61
C THR A 30 -5.58 13.30 17.18
N ILE A 31 -5.40 13.70 15.92
CA ILE A 31 -4.08 13.92 15.30
C ILE A 31 -3.47 15.24 15.82
N ASP A 32 -2.24 15.18 16.33
CA ASP A 32 -1.54 16.33 16.90
C ASP A 32 -0.66 17.09 15.88
N ARG A 33 -0.26 16.45 14.75
CA ARG A 33 0.70 17.02 13.81
C ARG A 33 0.38 16.60 12.35
N GLY A 34 0.81 17.45 11.39
CA GLY A 34 0.68 17.24 9.95
C GLY A 34 -0.60 17.85 9.38
N SER A 35 -0.84 17.64 8.09
CA SER A 35 -1.95 18.25 7.33
C SER A 35 -3.33 17.93 7.88
N PHE A 36 -3.49 16.85 8.65
CA PHE A 36 -4.76 16.41 9.23
C PHE A 36 -4.85 16.71 10.75
N LYS A 37 -4.03 17.63 11.27
CA LYS A 37 -4.07 18.03 12.67
C LYS A 37 -5.48 18.43 13.10
N GLY A 38 -5.94 17.87 14.24
CA GLY A 38 -7.26 18.13 14.82
C GLY A 38 -8.36 17.16 14.36
N GLN A 39 -8.12 16.37 13.31
CA GLN A 39 -9.04 15.31 12.91
C GLN A 39 -8.88 14.07 13.78
N LYS A 40 -9.96 13.30 13.90
CA LYS A 40 -9.92 11.99 14.55
C LYS A 40 -9.65 10.90 13.54
N ARG A 41 -8.97 9.87 14.00
CA ARG A 41 -8.83 8.62 13.24
C ARG A 41 -8.81 7.42 14.17
N ILE A 42 -9.17 6.27 13.63
CA ILE A 42 -8.96 4.96 14.24
C ILE A 42 -7.86 4.24 13.46
N GLU A 43 -6.91 3.63 14.15
CA GLU A 43 -5.66 3.14 13.56
C GLU A 43 -5.22 1.83 14.20
N TYR A 44 -4.70 0.88 13.42
CA TYR A 44 -3.96 -0.24 13.96
C TYR A 44 -2.63 0.25 14.56
N GLU A 45 -2.31 -0.16 15.80
CA GLU A 45 -1.03 0.20 16.42
C GLU A 45 0.16 -0.36 15.65
N TYR A 46 0.03 -1.58 15.10
CA TYR A 46 0.91 -2.19 14.12
C TYR A 46 0.18 -3.32 13.40
N VAL A 47 0.26 -3.36 12.11
CA VAL A 47 -0.38 -4.42 11.30
C VAL A 47 0.61 -5.00 10.29
N VAL A 48 0.50 -6.31 10.08
CA VAL A 48 1.13 -7.03 8.97
C VAL A 48 0.02 -7.70 8.15
N VAL A 49 -0.03 -7.41 6.86
CA VAL A 49 -1.00 -7.96 5.92
C VAL A 49 -0.26 -8.83 4.91
N GLN A 50 -0.50 -10.13 4.92
CA GLN A 50 -0.01 -11.07 3.91
C GLN A 50 -1.11 -11.32 2.87
N ILE A 51 -0.80 -11.08 1.60
CA ILE A 51 -1.72 -11.28 0.47
C ILE A 51 -1.12 -12.35 -0.43
N THR A 52 -1.78 -13.51 -0.49
CA THR A 52 -1.20 -14.71 -1.11
C THR A 52 -1.33 -14.76 -2.63
N HIS A 53 -2.38 -14.13 -3.20
CA HIS A 53 -2.65 -14.05 -4.63
C HIS A 53 -2.99 -12.61 -5.06
N PRO A 54 -2.07 -11.65 -4.87
CA PRO A 54 -2.38 -10.22 -5.07
C PRO A 54 -2.68 -9.87 -6.52
N GLY A 55 -2.24 -10.68 -7.48
CA GLY A 55 -2.53 -10.52 -8.91
C GLY A 55 -3.93 -10.97 -9.35
N THR A 56 -4.77 -11.50 -8.44
CA THR A 56 -6.15 -11.86 -8.75
C THR A 56 -6.96 -10.61 -9.11
N ARG A 57 -7.71 -10.68 -10.21
CA ARG A 57 -8.61 -9.58 -10.63
C ARG A 57 -10.02 -9.76 -10.05
N PRO A 58 -10.74 -8.65 -9.73
CA PRO A 58 -10.30 -7.24 -9.84
C PRO A 58 -9.24 -6.88 -8.78
N LEU A 59 -8.38 -5.86 -9.07
CA LEU A 59 -7.35 -5.40 -8.14
C LEU A 59 -7.90 -4.46 -7.04
N ILE A 60 -9.06 -3.89 -7.26
CA ILE A 60 -9.71 -2.94 -6.35
C ILE A 60 -11.06 -3.49 -5.89
N PRO A 61 -11.56 -3.07 -4.70
CA PRO A 61 -12.85 -3.54 -4.20
C PRO A 61 -14.02 -3.14 -5.10
N ASP A 62 -14.83 -4.12 -5.48
CA ASP A 62 -16.09 -3.90 -6.22
C ASP A 62 -17.16 -3.24 -5.34
N ILE A 63 -18.16 -2.62 -5.99
CA ILE A 63 -19.38 -2.14 -5.34
C ILE A 63 -20.39 -3.30 -5.34
N PRO A 64 -20.81 -3.81 -4.17
CA PRO A 64 -21.86 -4.82 -4.13
C PRO A 64 -23.17 -4.29 -4.68
N PRO A 65 -23.98 -5.14 -5.35
CA PRO A 65 -25.32 -4.76 -5.77
C PRO A 65 -26.15 -4.18 -4.63
N GLY A 66 -26.79 -3.03 -4.86
CA GLY A 66 -27.62 -2.34 -3.85
C GLY A 66 -26.84 -1.57 -2.79
N CYS A 67 -25.53 -1.52 -2.84
CA CYS A 67 -24.71 -0.69 -1.97
C CYS A 67 -24.60 0.74 -2.54
N ASN A 68 -25.04 1.73 -1.76
CA ASN A 68 -24.97 3.15 -2.14
C ASN A 68 -23.67 3.84 -1.71
N VAL A 69 -22.73 3.10 -1.11
CA VAL A 69 -21.40 3.62 -0.74
C VAL A 69 -20.54 3.68 -2.00
N PRO A 70 -19.94 4.84 -2.31
CA PRO A 70 -19.07 4.94 -3.49
C PRO A 70 -17.87 4.01 -3.38
N PRO A 71 -17.26 3.60 -4.50
CA PRO A 71 -16.03 2.82 -4.47
C PRO A 71 -14.92 3.64 -3.79
N PRO A 72 -14.04 2.98 -3.02
CA PRO A 72 -12.95 3.69 -2.35
C PRO A 72 -11.91 4.26 -3.32
N THR A 73 -11.81 3.68 -4.51
CA THR A 73 -10.88 4.11 -5.56
C THR A 73 -11.38 3.66 -6.94
N SER A 74 -10.68 4.06 -8.00
CA SER A 74 -10.94 3.64 -9.38
C SER A 74 -9.66 3.12 -10.05
N MET A 75 -9.79 2.33 -11.11
CA MET A 75 -8.62 1.87 -11.88
C MET A 75 -7.88 3.03 -12.57
N GLU A 76 -8.59 4.07 -12.99
CA GLU A 76 -7.97 5.29 -13.51
C GLU A 76 -7.02 5.93 -12.49
N TYR A 77 -7.45 6.02 -11.23
CA TYR A 77 -6.58 6.53 -10.16
C TYR A 77 -5.40 5.59 -9.86
N VAL A 78 -5.60 4.28 -9.95
CA VAL A 78 -4.53 3.28 -9.81
C VAL A 78 -3.46 3.45 -10.90
N GLU A 79 -3.87 3.70 -12.15
CA GLU A 79 -2.94 3.95 -13.26
C GLU A 79 -2.15 5.25 -13.06
N GLN A 80 -2.79 6.32 -12.61
CA GLN A 80 -2.11 7.56 -12.23
C GLN A 80 -1.12 7.34 -11.08
N TYR A 81 -1.51 6.54 -10.08
CA TYR A 81 -0.61 6.19 -8.97
C TYR A 81 0.60 5.35 -9.43
N LEU A 82 0.39 4.40 -10.34
CA LEU A 82 1.49 3.64 -10.95
C LEU A 82 2.48 4.58 -11.67
N GLU A 83 1.98 5.57 -12.43
CA GLU A 83 2.85 6.57 -13.06
C GLU A 83 3.72 7.29 -12.02
N LYS A 84 3.16 7.65 -10.85
CA LYS A 84 3.89 8.28 -9.75
C LYS A 84 4.89 7.35 -9.05
N LEU A 85 4.80 6.04 -9.23
CA LEU A 85 5.81 5.09 -8.73
C LEU A 85 7.01 4.95 -9.68
N ILE A 86 6.76 5.01 -11.00
CA ILE A 86 7.76 4.64 -12.03
C ILE A 86 8.41 5.83 -12.73
N THR A 87 7.92 7.07 -12.50
CA THR A 87 8.49 8.28 -13.11
C THR A 87 8.77 9.34 -12.07
N SER A 88 9.87 10.09 -12.30
CA SER A 88 10.23 11.25 -11.48
C SER A 88 9.41 12.51 -11.80
N ARG A 89 8.42 12.42 -12.71
CA ARG A 89 7.57 13.54 -13.10
C ARG A 89 6.65 13.95 -11.96
N LYS A 90 6.72 15.24 -11.58
CA LYS A 90 5.85 15.87 -10.58
C LYS A 90 4.85 16.81 -11.23
N ASP A 91 3.64 16.85 -10.65
CA ASP A 91 2.68 17.92 -10.93
C ASP A 91 3.04 19.18 -10.13
N VAL A 92 2.55 20.34 -10.59
CA VAL A 92 2.92 21.68 -10.06
C VAL A 92 2.68 21.82 -8.54
N HIS A 93 1.74 21.06 -7.98
CA HIS A 93 1.35 21.14 -6.56
C HIS A 93 1.90 20.00 -5.70
N GLU A 94 2.68 19.08 -6.28
CA GLU A 94 3.24 17.96 -5.54
C GLU A 94 4.60 18.33 -4.92
N THR A 95 4.75 18.05 -3.64
CA THR A 95 6.02 18.23 -2.92
C THR A 95 7.02 17.12 -3.25
N TYR A 96 6.54 15.92 -3.53
CA TYR A 96 7.34 14.77 -3.96
C TYR A 96 6.52 13.82 -4.83
N THR A 97 7.18 12.97 -5.59
CA THR A 97 6.63 11.74 -6.15
C THR A 97 7.51 10.57 -5.75
N TYR A 98 6.94 9.38 -5.62
CA TYR A 98 7.72 8.19 -5.29
C TYR A 98 8.74 7.83 -6.36
N GLY A 99 8.43 8.12 -7.63
CA GLY A 99 9.33 7.88 -8.77
C GLY A 99 10.64 8.66 -8.70
N GLU A 100 10.71 9.81 -8.00
CA GLU A 100 11.99 10.51 -7.79
C GLU A 100 13.03 9.59 -7.12
N ASP A 101 12.56 8.74 -6.19
CA ASP A 101 13.41 7.79 -5.51
C ASP A 101 13.45 6.43 -6.23
N LEU A 102 12.32 5.95 -6.75
CA LEU A 102 12.16 4.56 -7.19
C LEU A 102 12.60 4.30 -8.63
N GLU A 103 12.47 5.24 -9.57
CA GLU A 103 12.70 5.02 -11.00
C GLU A 103 14.02 4.28 -11.28
N LYS A 104 15.14 4.81 -10.80
CA LYS A 104 16.45 4.21 -10.99
C LYS A 104 16.67 2.94 -10.17
N GLN A 105 16.05 2.83 -9.01
CA GLN A 105 16.15 1.65 -8.16
C GLN A 105 15.38 0.46 -8.75
N ILE A 106 14.25 0.71 -9.43
CA ILE A 106 13.51 -0.32 -10.16
C ILE A 106 14.38 -0.94 -11.25
N ASP A 107 15.02 -0.10 -12.07
CA ASP A 107 15.91 -0.56 -13.14
C ASP A 107 17.08 -1.37 -12.57
N GLU A 108 17.68 -0.87 -11.48
CA GLU A 108 18.83 -1.56 -10.85
C GLU A 108 18.42 -2.90 -10.22
N VAL A 109 17.27 -3.00 -9.57
CA VAL A 109 16.78 -4.27 -9.01
C VAL A 109 16.50 -5.29 -10.14
N ILE A 110 15.92 -4.86 -11.25
CA ILE A 110 15.70 -5.70 -12.42
C ILE A 110 17.06 -6.20 -12.96
N ARG A 111 18.03 -5.29 -13.13
CA ARG A 111 19.40 -5.63 -13.59
C ARG A 111 20.06 -6.65 -12.66
N MET A 112 20.05 -6.37 -11.34
CA MET A 112 20.65 -7.27 -10.33
C MET A 112 20.09 -8.69 -10.44
N TYR A 113 18.79 -8.85 -10.50
CA TYR A 113 18.19 -10.18 -10.61
C TYR A 113 18.48 -10.88 -11.93
N ARG A 114 18.57 -10.14 -13.03
CA ARG A 114 18.87 -10.71 -14.36
C ARG A 114 20.33 -11.08 -14.55
N GLU A 115 21.26 -10.27 -14.03
CA GLU A 115 22.68 -10.38 -14.33
C GLU A 115 23.50 -11.01 -13.20
N GLU A 116 23.08 -10.80 -11.94
CA GLU A 116 23.86 -11.25 -10.77
C GLU A 116 23.23 -12.45 -10.06
N GLY A 117 21.94 -12.73 -10.31
CA GLY A 117 21.25 -13.92 -9.83
C GLY A 117 20.13 -13.64 -8.84
N LEU A 118 19.26 -14.65 -8.66
CA LEU A 118 17.97 -14.51 -7.96
C LEU A 118 18.09 -14.62 -6.42
N ASN A 119 19.22 -15.07 -5.89
CA ASN A 119 19.40 -15.36 -4.46
C ASN A 119 20.15 -14.24 -3.73
N THR A 120 19.56 -13.06 -3.69
CA THR A 120 20.09 -11.90 -2.95
C THR A 120 19.09 -11.41 -1.89
N ASN A 121 19.57 -10.71 -0.88
CA ASN A 121 18.82 -9.95 0.12
C ASN A 121 19.15 -8.44 0.04
N GLN A 122 19.75 -7.97 -1.05
CA GLN A 122 20.17 -6.58 -1.22
C GLN A 122 19.19 -5.76 -2.05
N ALA A 123 18.16 -6.38 -2.65
CA ALA A 123 17.23 -5.76 -3.57
C ALA A 123 16.12 -4.98 -2.83
N TYR A 124 16.51 -4.03 -2.00
CA TYR A 124 15.65 -3.12 -1.27
C TYR A 124 15.65 -1.74 -1.94
N MET A 125 14.47 -1.21 -2.22
CA MET A 125 14.25 0.13 -2.76
C MET A 125 13.79 1.07 -1.67
N ALA A 126 14.57 2.10 -1.37
CA ALA A 126 14.27 3.10 -0.35
C ALA A 126 13.43 4.25 -0.90
N VAL A 127 12.52 4.76 -0.09
CA VAL A 127 11.75 5.98 -0.39
C VAL A 127 12.03 7.04 0.66
N GLY A 128 12.44 8.21 0.18
CA GLY A 128 12.94 9.29 1.01
C GLY A 128 14.30 8.97 1.64
N ASP A 129 14.81 9.92 2.39
CA ASP A 129 16.12 9.85 3.03
C ASP A 129 16.07 10.19 4.53
N ALA A 130 17.24 10.40 5.15
CA ALA A 130 17.35 10.74 6.57
C ALA A 130 16.71 12.11 6.89
N SER A 131 16.64 13.03 5.94
CA SER A 131 16.03 14.35 6.12
C SER A 131 14.51 14.32 6.08
N SER A 132 13.90 13.25 5.60
CA SER A 132 12.45 13.12 5.50
C SER A 132 11.72 13.33 6.84
N ILE A 133 12.37 13.05 7.96
CA ILE A 133 11.80 13.29 9.31
C ILE A 133 11.55 14.79 9.59
N LEU A 134 12.23 15.67 8.87
CA LEU A 134 12.09 17.13 9.02
C LEU A 134 10.91 17.69 8.23
N LEU A 135 10.34 16.92 7.30
CA LEU A 135 9.17 17.34 6.54
C LEU A 135 7.93 17.39 7.46
N GLU A 136 6.99 18.27 7.14
CA GLU A 136 5.69 18.31 7.81
C GLU A 136 4.92 17.00 7.54
N ASP A 137 4.88 16.56 6.30
CA ASP A 137 4.29 15.29 5.84
C ASP A 137 5.32 14.48 5.05
N PRO A 138 6.14 13.64 5.74
CA PRO A 138 7.07 12.75 5.06
C PRO A 138 6.34 11.70 4.23
N GLN A 139 7.04 11.10 3.27
CA GLN A 139 6.53 10.03 2.40
C GLN A 139 5.88 8.90 3.22
N CYS A 140 4.68 8.47 2.80
CA CYS A 140 3.94 7.40 3.49
C CYS A 140 4.55 6.03 3.25
N LEU A 141 4.79 5.64 2.00
CA LEU A 141 5.59 4.48 1.64
C LEU A 141 7.06 4.80 1.97
N ARG A 142 7.75 3.90 2.65
CA ARG A 142 9.15 4.10 3.07
C ARG A 142 10.13 3.12 2.44
N GLY A 143 9.63 2.06 1.85
CA GLY A 143 10.45 1.11 1.14
C GLY A 143 9.68 -0.04 0.56
N ILE A 144 10.27 -0.60 -0.48
CA ILE A 144 9.84 -1.81 -1.16
C ILE A 144 11.01 -2.78 -1.11
N ASP A 145 10.95 -3.77 -0.23
CA ASP A 145 11.89 -4.88 -0.26
C ASP A 145 11.39 -5.95 -1.23
N THR A 146 12.30 -6.56 -1.96
CA THR A 146 11.94 -7.55 -2.96
C THR A 146 12.65 -8.87 -2.69
N ARG A 147 11.99 -9.97 -3.01
CA ARG A 147 12.58 -11.30 -2.87
C ARG A 147 12.07 -12.24 -3.93
N ILE A 148 12.97 -13.04 -4.51
CA ILE A 148 12.58 -14.14 -5.37
C ILE A 148 12.70 -15.45 -4.59
N ARG A 149 11.57 -16.16 -4.46
CA ARG A 149 11.48 -17.50 -3.88
C ARG A 149 10.49 -18.33 -4.67
N TYR A 150 10.79 -19.60 -4.84
CA TYR A 150 9.94 -20.55 -5.57
C TYR A 150 9.62 -20.10 -7.01
N GLY A 151 10.56 -19.40 -7.67
CA GLY A 151 10.37 -18.84 -9.01
C GLY A 151 9.43 -17.62 -9.08
N LYS A 152 9.11 -16.99 -7.93
CA LYS A 152 8.16 -15.89 -7.83
C LYS A 152 8.78 -14.66 -7.20
N LEU A 153 8.42 -13.47 -7.72
CA LEU A 153 8.80 -12.19 -7.14
C LEU A 153 7.82 -11.79 -6.05
N HIS A 154 8.29 -11.63 -4.83
CA HIS A 154 7.52 -11.17 -3.67
C HIS A 154 7.92 -9.74 -3.31
N PHE A 155 6.94 -8.93 -2.90
CA PHE A 155 7.17 -7.60 -2.33
C PHE A 155 6.91 -7.59 -0.84
N MET A 156 7.81 -6.97 -0.05
CA MET A 156 7.62 -6.60 1.34
C MET A 156 7.61 -5.08 1.43
N LEU A 157 6.48 -4.53 1.89
CA LEU A 157 6.20 -3.09 1.88
C LEU A 157 6.17 -2.54 3.31
N TYR A 158 6.68 -1.32 3.49
CA TYR A 158 6.52 -0.61 4.74
C TYR A 158 5.94 0.78 4.53
N PHE A 159 4.78 1.03 5.16
CA PHE A 159 4.12 2.33 5.22
C PHE A 159 4.19 2.89 6.64
N ARG A 160 4.74 4.11 6.81
CA ARG A 160 4.74 4.78 8.12
C ARG A 160 3.36 5.26 8.55
N SER A 161 2.50 5.57 7.58
CA SER A 161 1.12 6.03 7.72
C SER A 161 0.36 5.64 6.46
N TRP A 162 -0.86 5.13 6.58
CA TRP A 162 -1.57 4.59 5.43
C TRP A 162 -3.08 4.77 5.58
N ASP A 163 -3.69 5.56 4.72
CA ASP A 163 -5.15 5.66 4.66
C ASP A 163 -5.74 4.34 4.18
N LEU A 164 -6.53 3.71 5.05
CA LEU A 164 -7.12 2.41 4.75
C LEU A 164 -8.31 2.52 3.79
N TRP A 165 -9.05 3.64 3.80
CA TRP A 165 -10.25 3.74 2.98
C TRP A 165 -9.91 3.80 1.48
N ALA A 166 -9.17 4.81 1.04
CA ALA A 166 -8.87 5.04 -0.38
C ALA A 166 -7.41 4.74 -0.74
N GLY A 167 -6.47 5.05 0.14
CA GLY A 167 -5.04 4.88 -0.10
C GLY A 167 -4.61 3.42 -0.18
N PHE A 168 -5.06 2.58 0.75
CA PHE A 168 -4.69 1.17 0.79
C PHE A 168 -5.02 0.41 -0.50
N PRO A 169 -6.28 0.44 -1.02
CA PRO A 169 -6.60 -0.31 -2.24
C PRO A 169 -5.90 0.26 -3.47
N SER A 170 -5.77 1.56 -3.61
CA SER A 170 -5.09 2.16 -4.78
C SER A 170 -3.59 1.92 -4.76
N ASN A 171 -2.95 2.07 -3.58
CA ASN A 171 -1.51 1.86 -3.46
C ASN A 171 -1.13 0.39 -3.70
N LEU A 172 -1.88 -0.55 -3.11
CA LEU A 172 -1.61 -1.98 -3.33
C LEU A 172 -1.85 -2.40 -4.78
N ALA A 173 -2.90 -1.89 -5.43
CA ALA A 173 -3.15 -2.17 -6.83
C ALA A 173 -2.03 -1.64 -7.74
N GLY A 174 -1.57 -0.39 -7.53
CA GLY A 174 -0.45 0.17 -8.29
C GLY A 174 0.87 -0.57 -8.03
N LEU A 175 1.16 -0.92 -6.77
CA LEU A 175 2.34 -1.70 -6.41
C LEU A 175 2.28 -3.13 -6.95
N GLN A 176 1.09 -3.73 -7.08
CA GLN A 176 0.91 -5.02 -7.74
C GLN A 176 1.22 -4.92 -9.24
N LEU A 177 0.74 -3.87 -9.92
CA LEU A 177 1.06 -3.65 -11.34
C LEU A 177 2.57 -3.42 -11.54
N LEU A 178 3.23 -2.68 -10.66
CA LEU A 178 4.69 -2.54 -10.66
C LEU A 178 5.38 -3.89 -10.49
N LYS A 179 4.93 -4.71 -9.53
CA LYS A 179 5.50 -6.05 -9.29
C LYS A 179 5.34 -6.97 -10.50
N GLU A 180 4.18 -6.95 -11.17
CA GLU A 180 3.94 -7.70 -12.40
C GLU A 180 4.88 -7.27 -13.53
N TYR A 181 5.08 -5.95 -13.68
CA TYR A 181 6.05 -5.40 -14.64
C TYR A 181 7.47 -5.91 -14.33
N MET A 182 7.94 -5.73 -13.09
CA MET A 182 9.29 -6.18 -12.70
C MET A 182 9.45 -7.70 -12.85
N GLY A 183 8.45 -8.48 -12.45
CA GLY A 183 8.47 -9.95 -12.60
C GLY A 183 8.60 -10.38 -14.05
N LYS A 184 7.89 -9.72 -14.97
CA LYS A 184 8.00 -9.95 -16.41
C LYS A 184 9.39 -9.61 -16.94
N GLU A 185 9.95 -8.48 -16.55
CA GLU A 185 11.30 -8.07 -16.98
C GLU A 185 12.39 -9.01 -16.45
N ILE A 186 12.25 -9.50 -15.23
CA ILE A 186 13.18 -10.46 -14.61
C ILE A 186 12.98 -11.88 -15.18
N GLY A 187 11.78 -12.23 -15.66
CA GLY A 187 11.43 -13.56 -16.16
C GLY A 187 10.99 -14.53 -15.05
N VAL A 188 10.29 -14.04 -14.03
CA VAL A 188 9.74 -14.85 -12.92
C VAL A 188 8.24 -14.63 -12.77
N GLU A 189 7.58 -15.56 -12.06
CA GLU A 189 6.14 -15.49 -11.80
C GLU A 189 5.80 -14.43 -10.73
N ASP A 190 4.51 -14.08 -10.68
CA ASP A 190 3.93 -13.23 -9.64
C ASP A 190 3.88 -13.96 -8.29
N GLY A 191 4.34 -13.29 -7.24
CA GLY A 191 4.38 -13.79 -5.87
C GLY A 191 3.47 -13.01 -4.93
N GLU A 192 3.67 -13.17 -3.65
CA GLU A 192 2.88 -12.54 -2.59
C GLU A 192 3.27 -11.06 -2.37
N ILE A 193 2.37 -10.32 -1.73
CA ILE A 193 2.67 -9.05 -1.09
C ILE A 193 2.55 -9.22 0.42
N ILE A 194 3.57 -8.80 1.18
CA ILE A 194 3.54 -8.67 2.63
C ILE A 194 3.69 -7.18 2.94
N ALA A 195 2.64 -6.54 3.42
CA ALA A 195 2.66 -5.12 3.75
C ALA A 195 2.59 -4.92 5.26
N SER A 196 3.39 -4.00 5.79
CA SER A 196 3.35 -3.64 7.20
C SER A 196 3.18 -2.14 7.38
N SER A 197 2.49 -1.76 8.46
CA SER A 197 2.29 -0.36 8.83
C SER A 197 2.14 -0.21 10.34
N LYS A 198 2.71 0.88 10.87
CA LYS A 198 2.44 1.34 12.24
C LYS A 198 1.29 2.35 12.30
N GLY A 199 0.62 2.62 11.18
CA GLY A 199 -0.38 3.69 11.07
C GLY A 199 -1.36 3.43 9.92
N LEU A 200 -1.86 2.19 9.77
CA LEU A 200 -2.99 1.90 8.88
C LEU A 200 -4.27 2.37 9.56
N HIS A 201 -4.97 3.36 8.98
CA HIS A 201 -6.02 4.10 9.67
C HIS A 201 -7.22 4.46 8.76
N ILE A 202 -8.36 4.76 9.41
CA ILE A 202 -9.52 5.39 8.77
C ILE A 202 -9.82 6.70 9.51
N TYR A 203 -9.99 7.78 8.76
CA TYR A 203 -10.43 9.06 9.28
C TYR A 203 -11.93 9.04 9.64
N ASP A 204 -12.32 9.87 10.60
CA ASP A 204 -13.70 9.92 11.13
C ASP A 204 -14.76 10.23 10.07
N TYR A 205 -14.44 11.02 9.06
CA TYR A 205 -15.36 11.32 7.95
C TYR A 205 -15.66 10.11 7.05
N CYS A 206 -14.88 9.04 7.13
CA CYS A 206 -15.10 7.77 6.40
C CYS A 206 -15.72 6.67 7.26
N TRP A 207 -15.89 6.84 8.58
CA TRP A 207 -16.34 5.76 9.47
C TRP A 207 -17.71 5.22 9.10
N GLU A 208 -18.66 6.10 8.82
CA GLU A 208 -20.02 5.68 8.44
C GLU A 208 -20.04 4.93 7.10
N LEU A 209 -19.24 5.39 6.12
CA LEU A 209 -19.07 4.71 4.84
C LEU A 209 -18.48 3.32 5.04
N ALA A 210 -17.42 3.21 5.84
CA ALA A 210 -16.73 1.96 6.13
C ALA A 210 -17.63 0.96 6.87
N GLN A 211 -18.39 1.40 7.87
CA GLN A 211 -19.36 0.57 8.59
C GLN A 211 -20.47 0.09 7.68
N THR A 212 -21.04 0.97 6.86
CA THR A 212 -22.08 0.62 5.89
C THR A 212 -21.55 -0.40 4.88
N ARG A 213 -20.34 -0.18 4.34
CA ARG A 213 -19.72 -1.04 3.34
C ARG A 213 -19.44 -2.46 3.86
N THR A 214 -19.12 -2.58 5.13
CA THR A 214 -18.81 -3.86 5.78
C THR A 214 -20.03 -4.49 6.48
N GLY A 215 -21.21 -3.86 6.41
CA GLY A 215 -22.43 -4.35 7.06
C GLY A 215 -22.38 -4.32 8.59
N ARG A 216 -21.45 -3.53 9.16
CA ARG A 216 -21.41 -3.33 10.61
C ARG A 216 -22.55 -2.40 11.06
N LYS A 217 -23.32 -2.86 12.03
CA LYS A 217 -24.26 -1.99 12.74
C LYS A 217 -23.48 -1.17 13.78
N LYS A 218 -23.87 0.09 13.94
CA LYS A 218 -23.38 0.92 15.04
C LYS A 218 -23.68 0.28 16.37
#